data_5e62480d2becf0330406dee32161e016
#
_entry.id   5e62480d2becf0330406dee32161e016
#
_cell.length_a   1.000
_cell.length_b   1.000
_cell.length_c   1.000
_cell.angle_alpha   90.00
_cell.angle_beta   90.00
_cell.angle_gamma   90.00
#
_symmetry.space_group_name_H-M   'P 1'
#
loop_
_entity.id
_entity.type
_entity.pdbx_description
1 polymer ?
#
loop_
_entity_poly.entity_id
_entity_poly.type
_entity_poly.pdbx_seq_one_letter_code
_entity_poly.pdbx_strand_id
1 'polypeptide(L)'
;MIRSENLRSGYIQDDVEEYLYSLLPERDAVVAEIEDYAAQNRVPIIGPAVARMLSLFVQVSGAKRIFEMGSAIGYSTIWLARAAGPKGKVIYTDGDPEKARRAKDYFRRAGVAKRIEVRVGNAHELLKKSAGKFDLIFNDVDKHQYPDSFRVALPKLRRGGLFITDNTLWSGKAARPAAPEDVDTLGIQEFNRLVYAAKELYPVLIPLRDGVTVCRKY
;
A
#
# COMPACT_ATOMS: atom_id res chain seq x y z
N MET A 1 -10.40 -18.89 9.71
CA MET A 1 -8.97 -19.06 10.09
C MET A 1 -8.15 -18.68 8.86
N ILE A 2 -7.46 -17.52 8.89
CA ILE A 2 -6.69 -17.05 7.72
C ILE A 2 -5.48 -17.97 7.58
N ARG A 3 -5.55 -18.93 6.67
CA ARG A 3 -4.39 -19.72 6.25
C ARG A 3 -3.72 -18.96 5.11
N SER A 4 -2.73 -18.14 5.42
CA SER A 4 -1.86 -17.66 4.34
C SER A 4 -0.43 -17.53 4.87
N GLU A 5 0.38 -18.53 4.53
CA GLU A 5 1.84 -18.44 4.62
C GLU A 5 2.38 -17.14 3.98
N ASN A 6 1.62 -16.56 3.05
CA ASN A 6 1.93 -15.32 2.33
C ASN A 6 1.74 -14.02 3.18
N LEU A 7 1.22 -14.11 4.41
CA LEU A 7 1.02 -12.95 5.29
C LEU A 7 2.05 -12.88 6.43
N ARG A 8 2.97 -13.83 6.51
CA ARG A 8 3.99 -13.85 7.57
C ARG A 8 5.14 -12.90 7.27
N SER A 9 5.62 -12.24 8.31
CA SER A 9 6.74 -11.29 8.21
C SER A 9 8.10 -11.95 7.99
N GLY A 10 8.25 -13.18 8.46
CA GLY A 10 9.53 -13.90 8.46
C GLY A 10 10.57 -13.41 9.49
N TYR A 11 10.22 -12.41 10.33
CA TYR A 11 11.07 -11.88 11.40
C TYR A 11 10.33 -11.65 12.73
N ILE A 12 8.99 -11.75 12.73
CA ILE A 12 8.17 -11.81 13.94
C ILE A 12 7.87 -13.28 14.24
N GLN A 13 7.83 -13.66 15.50
CA GLN A 13 7.48 -15.03 15.91
C GLN A 13 6.06 -15.36 15.45
N ASP A 14 5.86 -16.56 14.95
CA ASP A 14 4.60 -17.00 14.35
C ASP A 14 3.40 -16.89 15.30
N ASP A 15 3.60 -17.23 16.59
CA ASP A 15 2.57 -17.13 17.63
C ASP A 15 2.15 -15.67 17.90
N VAL A 16 3.08 -14.73 17.82
CA VAL A 16 2.80 -13.29 17.95
C VAL A 16 1.99 -12.80 16.75
N GLU A 17 2.33 -13.22 15.54
CA GLU A 17 1.55 -12.88 14.35
C GLU A 17 0.16 -13.52 14.39
N GLU A 18 0.04 -14.79 14.77
CA GLU A 18 -1.26 -15.47 14.92
C GLU A 18 -2.14 -14.77 15.96
N TYR A 19 -1.56 -14.36 17.09
CA TYR A 19 -2.27 -13.58 18.08
C TYR A 19 -2.75 -12.24 17.53
N LEU A 20 -1.89 -11.48 16.84
CA LEU A 20 -2.25 -10.21 16.20
C LEU A 20 -3.43 -10.40 15.23
N TYR A 21 -3.37 -11.41 14.36
CA TYR A 21 -4.44 -11.68 13.40
C TYR A 21 -5.74 -12.16 14.08
N SER A 22 -5.65 -12.87 15.22
CA SER A 22 -6.82 -13.32 15.99
C SER A 22 -7.61 -12.17 16.60
N LEU A 23 -6.97 -11.02 16.86
CA LEU A 23 -7.60 -9.81 17.38
C LEU A 23 -8.35 -8.99 16.30
N LEU A 24 -8.15 -9.31 15.02
CA LEU A 24 -8.78 -8.54 13.95
C LEU A 24 -10.27 -8.87 13.87
N PRO A 25 -11.17 -7.86 13.79
CA PRO A 25 -12.58 -8.09 13.60
C PRO A 25 -12.86 -8.77 12.25
N GLU A 26 -14.00 -9.41 12.17
CA GLU A 26 -14.48 -10.02 10.92
C GLU A 26 -14.52 -8.98 9.77
N ARG A 27 -14.16 -9.43 8.59
CA ARG A 27 -14.29 -8.67 7.35
C ARG A 27 -15.68 -8.87 6.77
N ASP A 28 -16.18 -7.84 6.08
CA ASP A 28 -17.40 -8.03 5.29
C ASP A 28 -17.18 -9.01 4.12
N ALA A 29 -18.28 -9.51 3.57
CA ALA A 29 -18.25 -10.59 2.58
C ALA A 29 -17.40 -10.26 1.33
N VAL A 30 -17.38 -8.99 0.88
CA VAL A 30 -16.60 -8.61 -0.31
C VAL A 30 -15.10 -8.63 -0.01
N VAL A 31 -14.70 -8.10 1.14
CA VAL A 31 -13.28 -8.08 1.55
C VAL A 31 -12.79 -9.50 1.82
N ALA A 32 -13.58 -10.35 2.48
CA ALA A 32 -13.25 -11.76 2.71
C ALA A 32 -13.10 -12.53 1.40
N GLU A 33 -14.00 -12.33 0.43
CA GLU A 33 -13.90 -12.94 -0.90
C GLU A 33 -12.61 -12.53 -1.64
N ILE A 34 -12.19 -11.25 -1.52
CA ILE A 34 -10.93 -10.80 -2.12
C ILE A 34 -9.74 -11.51 -1.46
N GLU A 35 -9.75 -11.68 -0.14
CA GLU A 35 -8.71 -12.40 0.60
C GLU A 35 -8.63 -13.87 0.15
N ASP A 36 -9.77 -14.55 0.02
CA ASP A 36 -9.86 -15.93 -0.46
C ASP A 36 -9.38 -16.05 -1.90
N TYR A 37 -9.85 -15.16 -2.78
CA TYR A 37 -9.41 -15.14 -4.18
C TYR A 37 -7.90 -14.92 -4.29
N ALA A 38 -7.36 -13.98 -3.52
CA ALA A 38 -5.92 -13.67 -3.51
C ALA A 38 -5.09 -14.87 -3.06
N ALA A 39 -5.53 -15.59 -2.02
CA ALA A 39 -4.87 -16.80 -1.53
C ALA A 39 -4.89 -17.94 -2.56
N GLN A 40 -6.04 -18.18 -3.21
CA GLN A 40 -6.20 -19.26 -4.20
C GLN A 40 -5.43 -18.98 -5.50
N ASN A 41 -5.32 -17.73 -5.91
CA ASN A 41 -4.72 -17.33 -7.18
C ASN A 41 -3.32 -16.70 -7.03
N ARG A 42 -2.74 -16.74 -5.83
CA ARG A 42 -1.42 -16.14 -5.52
C ARG A 42 -1.30 -14.67 -5.92
N VAL A 43 -2.39 -13.92 -5.76
CA VAL A 43 -2.36 -12.47 -5.99
C VAL A 43 -1.85 -11.80 -4.71
N PRO A 44 -0.78 -11.00 -4.75
CA PRO A 44 -0.30 -10.31 -3.57
C PRO A 44 -1.30 -9.23 -3.13
N ILE A 45 -1.63 -9.23 -1.84
CA ILE A 45 -2.40 -8.17 -1.17
C ILE A 45 -1.74 -7.81 0.15
N ILE A 46 -1.96 -6.60 0.63
CA ILE A 46 -1.35 -6.10 1.89
C ILE A 46 -1.86 -6.80 3.15
N GLY A 47 -2.95 -7.56 3.06
CA GLY A 47 -3.59 -8.21 4.19
C GLY A 47 -4.31 -7.26 5.16
N PRO A 48 -5.14 -7.82 6.08
CA PRO A 48 -6.05 -7.03 6.90
C PRO A 48 -5.36 -6.17 7.97
N ALA A 49 -4.22 -6.58 8.50
CA ALA A 49 -3.50 -5.82 9.52
C ALA A 49 -2.97 -4.49 8.95
N VAL A 50 -2.25 -4.55 7.80
CA VAL A 50 -1.75 -3.36 7.10
C VAL A 50 -2.91 -2.51 6.58
N ALA A 51 -3.97 -3.11 6.04
CA ALA A 51 -5.14 -2.40 5.55
C ALA A 51 -5.84 -1.57 6.66
N ARG A 52 -5.95 -2.13 7.87
CA ARG A 52 -6.47 -1.40 9.04
C ARG A 52 -5.57 -0.25 9.46
N MET A 53 -4.26 -0.47 9.44
CA MET A 53 -3.29 0.58 9.72
C MET A 53 -3.39 1.72 8.69
N LEU A 54 -3.47 1.41 7.38
CA LEU A 54 -3.71 2.41 6.34
C LEU A 54 -5.01 3.19 6.60
N SER A 55 -6.10 2.50 6.95
CA SER A 55 -7.38 3.13 7.28
C SER A 55 -7.24 4.09 8.45
N LEU A 56 -6.51 3.72 9.50
CA LEU A 56 -6.24 4.59 10.64
C LEU A 56 -5.49 5.85 10.20
N PHE A 57 -4.42 5.72 9.40
CA PHE A 57 -3.67 6.88 8.91
C PHE A 57 -4.50 7.80 8.02
N VAL A 58 -5.40 7.26 7.18
CA VAL A 58 -6.34 8.08 6.41
C VAL A 58 -7.26 8.89 7.33
N GLN A 59 -7.79 8.26 8.38
CA GLN A 59 -8.72 8.90 9.33
C GLN A 59 -8.02 9.97 10.17
N VAL A 60 -6.88 9.66 10.80
CA VAL A 60 -6.17 10.61 11.67
C VAL A 60 -5.55 11.79 10.92
N SER A 61 -5.14 11.58 9.65
CA SER A 61 -4.63 12.66 8.80
C SER A 61 -5.73 13.47 8.13
N GLY A 62 -6.98 12.99 8.17
CA GLY A 62 -8.11 13.57 7.45
C GLY A 62 -7.96 13.51 5.93
N ALA A 63 -7.14 12.60 5.40
CA ALA A 63 -6.86 12.50 3.96
C ALA A 63 -8.12 12.29 3.13
N LYS A 64 -8.29 13.10 2.08
CA LYS A 64 -9.43 13.04 1.15
C LYS A 64 -8.99 12.74 -0.27
N ARG A 65 -7.84 13.22 -0.68
CA ARG A 65 -7.29 13.01 -2.01
C ARG A 65 -6.11 12.05 -1.94
N ILE A 66 -6.35 10.81 -2.36
CA ILE A 66 -5.41 9.70 -2.21
C ILE A 66 -5.00 9.20 -3.58
N PHE A 67 -3.71 8.90 -3.75
CA PHE A 67 -3.18 8.23 -4.93
C PHE A 67 -2.55 6.90 -4.51
N GLU A 68 -2.92 5.83 -5.20
CA GLU A 68 -2.39 4.49 -4.94
C GLU A 68 -1.60 4.02 -6.15
N MET A 69 -0.35 3.66 -5.91
CA MET A 69 0.60 3.15 -6.88
C MET A 69 0.74 1.64 -6.72
N GLY A 70 0.27 0.87 -7.71
CA GLY A 70 0.25 -0.60 -7.64
C GLY A 70 -0.93 -1.10 -6.80
N SER A 71 -2.12 -1.12 -7.38
CA SER A 71 -3.37 -1.42 -6.66
C SER A 71 -3.87 -2.86 -6.85
N ALA A 72 -3.27 -3.63 -7.75
CA ALA A 72 -3.64 -5.00 -8.08
C ALA A 72 -5.18 -5.16 -8.25
N ILE A 73 -5.80 -6.08 -7.51
CA ILE A 73 -7.25 -6.34 -7.56
C ILE A 73 -8.08 -5.39 -6.68
N GLY A 74 -7.46 -4.32 -6.10
CA GLY A 74 -8.16 -3.23 -5.42
C GLY A 74 -8.47 -3.47 -3.94
N TYR A 75 -7.80 -4.40 -3.28
CA TYR A 75 -8.01 -4.68 -1.85
C TYR A 75 -7.73 -3.44 -0.98
N SER A 76 -6.52 -2.91 -1.05
CA SER A 76 -6.09 -1.68 -0.36
C SER A 76 -6.94 -0.47 -0.74
N THR A 77 -7.29 -0.36 -2.04
CA THR A 77 -8.14 0.72 -2.57
C THR A 77 -9.49 0.82 -1.86
N ILE A 78 -10.15 -0.32 -1.56
CA ILE A 78 -11.43 -0.37 -0.84
C ILE A 78 -11.27 0.20 0.57
N TRP A 79 -10.21 -0.20 1.29
CA TRP A 79 -9.93 0.28 2.63
C TRP A 79 -9.65 1.78 2.66
N LEU A 80 -8.82 2.26 1.73
CA LEU A 80 -8.53 3.69 1.56
C LEU A 80 -9.79 4.50 1.26
N ALA A 81 -10.65 4.02 0.33
CA ALA A 81 -11.87 4.71 -0.06
C ALA A 81 -12.92 4.75 1.07
N ARG A 82 -13.03 3.67 1.85
CA ARG A 82 -13.91 3.62 3.04
C ARG A 82 -13.43 4.61 4.10
N ALA A 83 -12.14 4.60 4.41
CA ALA A 83 -11.55 5.46 5.43
C ALA A 83 -11.60 6.96 5.07
N ALA A 84 -11.41 7.30 3.80
CA ALA A 84 -11.53 8.67 3.30
C ALA A 84 -12.97 9.24 3.38
N GLY A 85 -13.97 8.35 3.50
CA GLY A 85 -15.37 8.72 3.67
C GLY A 85 -16.03 9.24 2.38
N PRO A 86 -17.27 9.78 2.45
CA PRO A 86 -18.07 10.10 1.27
C PRO A 86 -17.50 11.23 0.40
N LYS A 87 -16.71 12.13 0.98
CA LYS A 87 -16.01 13.23 0.27
C LYS A 87 -14.62 12.82 -0.25
N GLY A 88 -14.14 11.62 0.09
CA GLY A 88 -12.84 11.12 -0.34
C GLY A 88 -12.81 10.70 -1.80
N LYS A 89 -11.63 10.81 -2.41
CA LYS A 89 -11.33 10.34 -3.76
C LYS A 89 -10.02 9.58 -3.75
N VAL A 90 -10.04 8.36 -4.26
CA VAL A 90 -8.87 7.51 -4.43
C VAL A 90 -8.63 7.31 -5.91
N ILE A 91 -7.41 7.57 -6.36
CA ILE A 91 -6.96 7.18 -7.69
C ILE A 91 -6.29 5.82 -7.56
N TYR A 92 -6.95 4.80 -8.11
CA TYR A 92 -6.41 3.46 -8.30
C TYR A 92 -5.50 3.45 -9.51
N THR A 93 -4.33 2.81 -9.42
CA THR A 93 -3.47 2.58 -10.59
C THR A 93 -2.91 1.17 -10.62
N ASP A 94 -3.01 0.51 -11.77
CA ASP A 94 -2.35 -0.76 -12.06
C ASP A 94 -2.06 -0.86 -13.57
N GLY A 95 -1.00 -1.56 -13.93
CA GLY A 95 -0.63 -1.77 -15.33
C GLY A 95 -1.49 -2.82 -16.04
N ASP A 96 -2.17 -3.69 -15.30
CA ASP A 96 -2.94 -4.80 -15.83
C ASP A 96 -4.45 -4.45 -15.95
N PRO A 97 -5.00 -4.39 -17.18
CA PRO A 97 -6.40 -4.08 -17.40
C PRO A 97 -7.36 -5.14 -16.83
N GLU A 98 -6.94 -6.42 -16.74
CA GLU A 98 -7.79 -7.47 -16.18
C GLU A 98 -7.88 -7.35 -14.65
N LYS A 99 -6.79 -7.01 -13.97
CA LYS A 99 -6.83 -6.67 -12.54
C LYS A 99 -7.75 -5.48 -12.30
N ALA A 100 -7.63 -4.43 -13.12
CA ALA A 100 -8.49 -3.25 -13.03
C ALA A 100 -9.98 -3.56 -13.30
N ARG A 101 -10.29 -4.46 -14.23
CA ARG A 101 -11.66 -4.92 -14.51
C ARG A 101 -12.25 -5.63 -13.28
N ARG A 102 -11.49 -6.54 -12.67
CA ARG A 102 -11.88 -7.25 -11.44
C ARG A 102 -12.06 -6.29 -10.27
N ALA A 103 -11.13 -5.36 -10.08
CA ALA A 103 -11.20 -4.35 -9.04
C ALA A 103 -12.47 -3.49 -9.14
N LYS A 104 -12.87 -3.08 -10.35
CA LYS A 104 -14.13 -2.33 -10.57
C LYS A 104 -15.37 -3.08 -10.10
N ASP A 105 -15.43 -4.41 -10.30
CA ASP A 105 -16.52 -5.22 -9.76
C ASP A 105 -16.55 -5.22 -8.23
N TYR A 106 -15.41 -5.45 -7.61
CA TYR A 106 -15.28 -5.37 -6.15
C TYR A 106 -15.65 -3.98 -5.61
N PHE A 107 -15.22 -2.90 -6.26
CA PHE A 107 -15.56 -1.53 -5.84
C PHE A 107 -17.07 -1.27 -5.87
N ARG A 108 -17.77 -1.78 -6.87
CA ARG A 108 -19.22 -1.68 -6.99
C ARG A 108 -19.91 -2.43 -5.85
N ARG A 109 -19.52 -3.68 -5.61
CA ARG A 109 -20.08 -4.55 -4.57
C ARG A 109 -19.77 -4.05 -3.16
N ALA A 110 -18.59 -3.46 -2.96
CA ALA A 110 -18.19 -2.82 -1.70
C ALA A 110 -18.83 -1.43 -1.47
N GLY A 111 -19.64 -0.91 -2.43
CA GLY A 111 -20.32 0.37 -2.33
C GLY A 111 -19.40 1.61 -2.37
N VAL A 112 -18.17 1.46 -2.91
CA VAL A 112 -17.17 2.55 -2.94
C VAL A 112 -16.84 3.07 -4.34
N ALA A 113 -17.42 2.50 -5.40
CA ALA A 113 -17.07 2.81 -6.79
C ALA A 113 -17.11 4.32 -7.12
N LYS A 114 -18.07 5.08 -6.57
CA LYS A 114 -18.20 6.53 -6.80
C LYS A 114 -17.04 7.36 -6.21
N ARG A 115 -16.22 6.76 -5.33
CA ARG A 115 -15.07 7.39 -4.66
C ARG A 115 -13.74 7.04 -5.32
N ILE A 116 -13.74 6.12 -6.29
CA ILE A 116 -12.53 5.57 -6.91
C ILE A 116 -12.49 5.93 -8.38
N GLU A 117 -11.38 6.53 -8.80
CA GLU A 117 -11.05 6.75 -10.19
C GLU A 117 -10.04 5.69 -10.62
N VAL A 118 -10.41 4.82 -11.57
CA VAL A 118 -9.54 3.74 -12.05
C VAL A 118 -8.76 4.21 -13.27
N ARG A 119 -7.43 4.18 -13.16
CA ARG A 119 -6.49 4.48 -14.23
C ARG A 119 -5.60 3.27 -14.50
N VAL A 120 -5.62 2.76 -15.72
CA VAL A 120 -4.75 1.65 -16.14
C VAL A 120 -3.50 2.22 -16.79
N GLY A 121 -2.32 1.76 -16.33
CA GLY A 121 -1.03 2.19 -16.87
C GLY A 121 0.06 2.29 -15.80
N ASN A 122 1.23 2.78 -16.21
CA ASN A 122 2.36 2.97 -15.29
C ASN A 122 2.06 4.01 -14.23
N ALA A 123 2.13 3.61 -12.95
CA ALA A 123 1.76 4.43 -11.81
C ALA A 123 2.59 5.71 -11.69
N HIS A 124 3.88 5.67 -12.00
CA HIS A 124 4.77 6.84 -11.97
C HIS A 124 4.33 7.89 -12.98
N GLU A 125 4.08 7.48 -14.22
CA GLU A 125 3.64 8.38 -15.29
C GLU A 125 2.25 8.96 -15.00
N LEU A 126 1.34 8.14 -14.46
CA LEU A 126 0.01 8.59 -14.07
C LEU A 126 0.08 9.60 -12.92
N LEU A 127 0.96 9.38 -11.93
CA LEU A 127 1.18 10.31 -10.85
C LEU A 127 1.81 11.62 -11.33
N LYS A 128 2.83 11.58 -12.19
CA LYS A 128 3.46 12.77 -12.80
C LYS A 128 2.43 13.65 -13.52
N LYS A 129 1.53 13.03 -14.31
CA LYS A 129 0.49 13.71 -15.09
C LYS A 129 -0.69 14.19 -14.24
N SER A 130 -0.84 13.70 -13.02
CA SER A 130 -1.95 14.11 -12.15
C SER A 130 -1.81 15.56 -11.69
N ALA A 131 -2.87 16.35 -11.82
CA ALA A 131 -2.88 17.73 -11.38
C ALA A 131 -2.91 17.85 -9.84
N GLY A 132 -2.31 18.90 -9.30
CA GLY A 132 -2.35 19.25 -7.87
C GLY A 132 -1.56 18.28 -6.97
N LYS A 133 -1.79 18.40 -5.65
CA LYS A 133 -1.12 17.60 -4.61
C LYS A 133 -2.10 16.58 -4.01
N PHE A 134 -1.55 15.55 -3.38
CA PHE A 134 -2.29 14.52 -2.66
C PHE A 134 -2.11 14.66 -1.15
N ASP A 135 -3.14 14.27 -0.41
CA ASP A 135 -3.09 14.17 1.06
C ASP A 135 -2.32 12.93 1.49
N LEU A 136 -2.49 11.85 0.74
CA LEU A 136 -1.82 10.58 0.95
C LEU A 136 -1.46 9.95 -0.40
N ILE A 137 -0.24 9.41 -0.49
CA ILE A 137 0.20 8.56 -1.58
C ILE A 137 0.60 7.22 -0.96
N PHE A 138 -0.04 6.14 -1.41
CA PHE A 138 0.31 4.78 -1.03
C PHE A 138 1.07 4.11 -2.16
N ASN A 139 2.20 3.48 -1.84
CA ASN A 139 3.09 2.84 -2.81
C ASN A 139 3.25 1.35 -2.50
N ASP A 140 2.88 0.52 -3.47
CA ASP A 140 3.05 -0.94 -3.47
C ASP A 140 3.29 -1.47 -4.89
N VAL A 141 4.14 -0.79 -5.65
CA VAL A 141 4.62 -1.24 -6.97
C VAL A 141 5.70 -2.32 -6.82
N ASP A 142 6.33 -2.75 -7.92
CA ASP A 142 7.50 -3.62 -7.89
C ASP A 142 8.65 -2.96 -7.13
N LYS A 143 9.37 -3.74 -6.32
CA LYS A 143 10.25 -3.22 -5.27
C LYS A 143 11.48 -2.50 -5.81
N HIS A 144 12.02 -2.95 -6.95
CA HIS A 144 13.10 -2.24 -7.65
C HIS A 144 12.73 -0.82 -8.09
N GLN A 145 11.43 -0.51 -8.21
CA GLN A 145 10.93 0.82 -8.61
C GLN A 145 10.74 1.79 -7.43
N TYR A 146 10.93 1.37 -6.18
CA TYR A 146 10.66 2.19 -4.99
C TYR A 146 11.45 3.50 -4.96
N PRO A 147 12.74 3.56 -5.33
CA PRO A 147 13.47 4.83 -5.40
C PRO A 147 12.83 5.84 -6.34
N ASP A 148 12.32 5.38 -7.49
CA ASP A 148 11.63 6.25 -8.46
C ASP A 148 10.24 6.65 -7.98
N SER A 149 9.52 5.73 -7.29
CA SER A 149 8.26 6.05 -6.62
C SER A 149 8.43 7.21 -5.65
N PHE A 150 9.48 7.18 -4.83
CA PHE A 150 9.80 8.27 -3.90
C PHE A 150 10.05 9.59 -4.62
N ARG A 151 10.90 9.58 -5.67
CA ARG A 151 11.23 10.79 -6.45
C ARG A 151 10.01 11.43 -7.09
N VAL A 152 9.05 10.62 -7.53
CA VAL A 152 7.82 11.11 -8.17
C VAL A 152 6.76 11.52 -7.12
N ALA A 153 6.67 10.80 -6.00
CA ALA A 153 5.66 11.05 -4.98
C ALA A 153 5.95 12.32 -4.15
N LEU A 154 7.21 12.55 -3.77
CA LEU A 154 7.58 13.66 -2.90
C LEU A 154 7.11 15.04 -3.42
N PRO A 155 7.31 15.41 -4.72
CA PRO A 155 6.78 16.66 -5.26
C PRO A 155 5.25 16.69 -5.37
N LYS A 156 4.57 15.55 -5.40
CA LYS A 156 3.10 15.45 -5.50
C LYS A 156 2.41 15.38 -4.13
N LEU A 157 3.16 15.22 -3.05
CA LEU A 157 2.62 15.22 -1.71
C LEU A 157 2.48 16.65 -1.18
N ARG A 158 1.34 16.99 -0.55
CA ARG A 158 1.18 18.29 0.12
C ARG A 158 1.98 18.35 1.42
N ARG A 159 2.18 19.54 1.97
CA ARG A 159 2.68 19.71 3.34
C ARG A 159 1.69 19.07 4.33
N GLY A 160 2.21 18.37 5.32
CA GLY A 160 1.42 17.54 6.26
C GLY A 160 0.83 16.27 5.66
N GLY A 161 1.04 15.99 4.36
CA GLY A 161 0.59 14.77 3.70
C GLY A 161 1.44 13.55 4.07
N LEU A 162 0.91 12.36 3.79
CA LEU A 162 1.54 11.07 4.10
C LEU A 162 1.97 10.34 2.82
N PHE A 163 3.23 9.89 2.80
CA PHE A 163 3.72 8.91 1.84
C PHE A 163 3.92 7.59 2.58
N ILE A 164 3.17 6.56 2.20
CA ILE A 164 3.19 5.25 2.86
C ILE A 164 3.61 4.21 1.85
N THR A 165 4.58 3.36 2.21
CA THR A 165 5.13 2.32 1.34
C THR A 165 5.12 0.98 2.07
N ASP A 166 4.52 -0.05 1.46
CA ASP A 166 4.51 -1.42 1.98
C ASP A 166 5.82 -2.17 1.68
N ASN A 167 6.05 -3.30 2.32
CA ASN A 167 7.16 -4.25 2.12
C ASN A 167 8.57 -3.66 2.31
N THR A 168 8.74 -2.68 3.19
CA THR A 168 10.02 -1.96 3.35
C THR A 168 11.05 -2.69 4.22
N LEU A 169 10.67 -3.82 4.85
CA LEU A 169 11.60 -4.77 5.48
C LEU A 169 11.87 -6.02 4.60
N TRP A 170 10.97 -6.34 3.67
CA TRP A 170 11.14 -7.39 2.66
C TRP A 170 11.55 -8.73 3.27
N SER A 171 10.72 -9.26 4.18
CA SER A 171 11.00 -10.48 4.97
C SER A 171 12.37 -10.44 5.67
N GLY A 172 12.76 -9.25 6.14
CA GLY A 172 14.04 -9.00 6.80
C GLY A 172 15.26 -8.91 5.86
N LYS A 173 15.08 -9.09 4.55
CA LYS A 173 16.19 -8.98 3.59
C LYS A 173 16.77 -7.56 3.53
N ALA A 174 15.94 -6.53 3.71
CA ALA A 174 16.39 -5.14 3.70
C ALA A 174 17.48 -4.83 4.75
N ALA A 175 17.55 -5.61 5.84
CA ALA A 175 18.55 -5.46 6.90
C ALA A 175 19.86 -6.22 6.65
N ARG A 176 20.01 -6.90 5.52
CA ARG A 176 21.15 -7.76 5.18
C ARG A 176 21.81 -7.30 3.89
N PRO A 177 23.11 -7.61 3.66
CA PRO A 177 23.72 -7.37 2.36
C PRO A 177 22.93 -8.08 1.25
N ALA A 178 22.60 -7.35 0.18
CA ALA A 178 21.90 -7.89 -0.98
C ALA A 178 22.90 -8.29 -2.07
N ALA A 179 22.62 -9.38 -2.78
CA ALA A 179 23.36 -9.74 -3.97
C ALA A 179 23.06 -8.74 -5.12
N PRO A 180 24.00 -8.51 -6.04
CA PRO A 180 23.79 -7.55 -7.15
C PRO A 180 22.59 -7.88 -8.05
N GLU A 181 22.20 -9.15 -8.13
CA GLU A 181 21.04 -9.61 -8.92
C GLU A 181 19.72 -9.49 -8.16
N ASP A 182 19.72 -9.31 -6.82
CA ASP A 182 18.51 -9.08 -6.02
C ASP A 182 18.10 -7.60 -6.10
N VAL A 183 17.68 -7.21 -7.30
CA VAL A 183 17.30 -5.83 -7.63
C VAL A 183 16.17 -5.28 -6.75
N ASP A 184 15.28 -6.15 -6.28
CA ASP A 184 14.18 -5.78 -5.40
C ASP A 184 14.69 -5.40 -4.00
N THR A 185 15.56 -6.21 -3.40
CA THR A 185 16.16 -5.87 -2.11
C THR A 185 17.00 -4.60 -2.21
N LEU A 186 17.80 -4.45 -3.27
CA LEU A 186 18.58 -3.24 -3.51
C LEU A 186 17.68 -2.00 -3.68
N GLY A 187 16.57 -2.13 -4.39
CA GLY A 187 15.59 -1.04 -4.55
C GLY A 187 14.99 -0.60 -3.22
N ILE A 188 14.63 -1.56 -2.34
CA ILE A 188 14.11 -1.25 -1.01
C ILE A 188 15.18 -0.59 -0.12
N GLN A 189 16.40 -1.11 -0.12
CA GLN A 189 17.51 -0.53 0.65
C GLN A 189 17.79 0.92 0.24
N GLU A 190 17.86 1.18 -1.07
CA GLU A 190 18.03 2.54 -1.58
C GLU A 190 16.84 3.44 -1.25
N PHE A 191 15.61 2.95 -1.38
CA PHE A 191 14.40 3.67 -0.95
C PHE A 191 14.47 4.05 0.52
N ASN A 192 14.77 3.11 1.41
CA ASN A 192 14.88 3.35 2.85
C ASN A 192 15.94 4.42 3.13
N ARG A 193 17.10 4.34 2.47
CA ARG A 193 18.17 5.35 2.59
C ARG A 193 17.69 6.73 2.13
N LEU A 194 17.00 6.82 1.01
CA LEU A 194 16.49 8.08 0.45
C LEU A 194 15.47 8.75 1.36
N VAL A 195 14.49 8.02 1.87
CA VAL A 195 13.43 8.62 2.71
C VAL A 195 13.95 9.08 4.06
N TYR A 196 14.92 8.35 4.65
CA TYR A 196 15.54 8.74 5.92
C TYR A 196 16.56 9.88 5.77
N ALA A 197 17.11 10.10 4.57
CA ALA A 197 17.98 11.24 4.27
C ALA A 197 17.20 12.51 3.88
N ALA A 198 15.92 12.41 3.54
CA ALA A 198 15.12 13.52 3.06
C ALA A 198 14.71 14.48 4.19
N LYS A 199 15.26 15.69 4.19
CA LYS A 199 15.00 16.72 5.24
C LYS A 199 13.55 17.20 5.27
N GLU A 200 12.80 17.01 4.17
CA GLU A 200 11.39 17.40 4.07
C GLU A 200 10.43 16.37 4.68
N LEU A 201 10.94 15.20 5.13
CA LEU A 201 10.12 14.12 5.64
C LEU A 201 10.44 13.78 7.09
N TYR A 202 9.39 13.31 7.79
CA TYR A 202 9.50 12.60 9.05
C TYR A 202 9.16 11.12 8.79
N PRO A 203 10.16 10.25 8.54
CA PRO A 203 9.94 8.84 8.26
C PRO A 203 9.85 8.01 9.54
N VAL A 204 8.98 7.01 9.54
CA VAL A 204 8.91 5.96 10.55
C VAL A 204 8.72 4.63 9.84
N LEU A 205 9.59 3.64 10.10
CA LEU A 205 9.43 2.28 9.64
C LEU A 205 8.75 1.46 10.72
N ILE A 206 7.57 0.92 10.42
CA ILE A 206 6.74 0.12 11.33
C ILE A 206 6.92 -1.36 10.95
N PRO A 207 7.42 -2.22 11.86
CA PRO A 207 7.67 -3.63 11.57
C PRO A 207 6.37 -4.45 11.67
N LEU A 208 5.36 -4.08 10.86
CA LEU A 208 4.12 -4.80 10.71
C LEU A 208 4.17 -5.60 9.40
N ARG A 209 3.88 -6.89 9.47
CA ARG A 209 3.96 -7.81 8.34
C ARG A 209 5.34 -7.71 7.67
N ASP A 210 5.43 -7.20 6.47
CA ASP A 210 6.67 -7.08 5.68
C ASP A 210 7.33 -5.68 5.79
N GLY A 211 6.94 -4.94 6.82
CA GLY A 211 7.41 -3.60 7.12
C GLY A 211 6.69 -2.52 6.31
N VAL A 212 6.23 -1.49 6.99
CA VAL A 212 5.56 -0.35 6.36
C VAL A 212 6.29 0.94 6.75
N THR A 213 6.79 1.67 5.76
CA THR A 213 7.37 2.99 5.98
C THR A 213 6.29 4.07 5.81
N VAL A 214 6.12 4.87 6.84
CA VAL A 214 5.20 6.02 6.86
C VAL A 214 6.02 7.29 6.95
N CYS A 215 5.89 8.16 5.96
CA CYS A 215 6.58 9.44 5.91
C CYS A 215 5.56 10.59 5.95
N ARG A 216 5.70 11.50 6.90
CA ARG A 216 4.93 12.75 6.92
C ARG A 216 5.78 13.89 6.33
N LYS A 217 5.25 14.63 5.36
CA LYS A 217 5.92 15.79 4.78
C LYS A 217 5.75 17.03 5.69
N TYR A 218 6.83 17.75 5.98
CA TYR A 218 6.82 19.00 6.73
C TYR A 218 6.14 20.15 5.98
#